data_34c44a00fd62eaff8ea7c2b3c7ba6e23
#
_entry.id   34c44a00fd62eaff8ea7c2b3c7ba6e23
#
_cell.length_a   1.000
_cell.length_b   1.000
_cell.length_c   1.000
_cell.angle_alpha   90.00
_cell.angle_beta   90.00
_cell.angle_gamma   90.00
#
_symmetry.space_group_name_H-M   'P 1'
#
loop_
_entity.id
_entity.type
_entity.pdbx_description
1 polymer ?
#
loop_
_entity_poly.entity_id
_entity_poly.type
_entity_poly.pdbx_seq_one_letter_code
_entity_poly.pdbx_strand_id
1 'polypeptide(L)'
;MDYLALSNKVLHALNEVELTTANFANSKGIQTAVKEFINRSINDIYTAELEWPFLHTDGTITTVAGTAEYSLVSGYKSIDVDTAYLIEASEDIKVIPYIPYTQFTNVFRERDLDPTTTDNRDKPDYFYLTQDDKIGLTPIPDKEYTFYYEYWATHTDLSASTDSPDIPARYQDTIIIRSEYYVNQLRSNIDAASMKDKEYQNKIERMRIDLINKPDYMRSTAIASNKRFSTRHPKYF
;
A
#
# COMPACT_ATOMS: atom_id res chain seq x y z
N MET A 1 -2.50 -2.90 -19.01
CA MET A 1 -2.19 -1.96 -20.12
C MET A 1 -0.93 -1.21 -19.74
N ASP A 2 -0.03 -1.03 -20.69
CA ASP A 2 1.13 -0.18 -20.49
C ASP A 2 0.79 1.31 -20.66
N TYR A 3 1.72 2.18 -20.31
CA TYR A 3 1.53 3.64 -20.33
C TYR A 3 1.17 4.18 -21.72
N LEU A 4 1.76 3.60 -22.76
CA LEU A 4 1.45 3.97 -24.15
C LEU A 4 -0.01 3.62 -24.49
N ALA A 5 -0.47 2.41 -24.14
CA ALA A 5 -1.83 1.97 -24.39
C ALA A 5 -2.87 2.79 -23.61
N LEU A 6 -2.57 3.12 -22.34
CA LEU A 6 -3.41 4.01 -21.53
C LEU A 6 -3.53 5.39 -22.19
N SER A 7 -2.38 5.97 -22.59
CA SER A 7 -2.35 7.28 -23.27
C SER A 7 -3.16 7.27 -24.55
N ASN A 8 -3.00 6.24 -25.38
CA ASN A 8 -3.71 6.15 -26.64
C ASN A 8 -5.22 5.94 -26.48
N LYS A 9 -5.66 5.21 -25.45
CA LYS A 9 -7.10 5.10 -25.15
C LYS A 9 -7.72 6.46 -24.81
N VAL A 10 -7.03 7.28 -24.02
CA VAL A 10 -7.49 8.63 -23.68
C VAL A 10 -7.47 9.52 -24.93
N LEU A 11 -6.39 9.50 -25.72
CA LEU A 11 -6.28 10.27 -26.96
C LEU A 11 -7.35 9.89 -27.99
N HIS A 12 -7.62 8.60 -28.14
CA HIS A 12 -8.66 8.09 -29.00
C HIS A 12 -10.05 8.60 -28.59
N ALA A 13 -10.37 8.57 -27.29
CA ALA A 13 -11.64 9.10 -26.78
C ALA A 13 -11.81 10.61 -27.03
N LEU A 14 -10.70 11.33 -27.20
CA LEU A 14 -10.67 12.76 -27.48
C LEU A 14 -10.58 13.08 -28.98
N ASN A 15 -10.55 12.08 -29.83
CA ASN A 15 -10.32 12.17 -31.28
C ASN A 15 -8.99 12.91 -31.62
N GLU A 16 -7.95 12.62 -30.86
CA GLU A 16 -6.60 13.16 -31.03
C GLU A 16 -5.66 12.11 -31.63
N VAL A 17 -4.53 12.58 -32.15
CA VAL A 17 -3.50 11.71 -32.77
C VAL A 17 -2.83 10.85 -31.70
N GLU A 18 -2.82 9.53 -31.93
CA GLU A 18 -2.19 8.56 -31.04
C GLU A 18 -0.67 8.70 -31.01
N LEU A 19 -0.10 8.28 -29.88
CA LEU A 19 1.34 8.19 -29.67
C LEU A 19 1.87 6.86 -30.22
N THR A 20 3.09 6.90 -30.72
CA THR A 20 3.88 5.71 -31.05
C THR A 20 5.04 5.57 -30.08
N THR A 21 5.64 4.39 -29.98
CA THR A 21 6.82 4.17 -29.14
C THR A 21 7.94 5.17 -29.50
N ALA A 22 8.08 5.52 -30.79
CA ALA A 22 9.13 6.42 -31.23
C ALA A 22 8.93 7.89 -30.80
N ASN A 23 7.70 8.36 -30.71
CA ASN A 23 7.39 9.77 -30.36
C ASN A 23 6.93 9.94 -28.90
N PHE A 24 6.78 8.85 -28.14
CA PHE A 24 6.29 8.87 -26.76
C PHE A 24 7.12 9.79 -25.86
N ALA A 25 8.44 9.69 -25.93
CA ALA A 25 9.35 10.54 -25.14
C ALA A 25 9.28 12.01 -25.50
N ASN A 26 9.01 12.31 -26.78
CA ASN A 26 8.99 13.67 -27.35
C ASN A 26 7.55 14.16 -27.63
N SER A 27 6.57 13.67 -26.89
CA SER A 27 5.17 14.10 -26.99
C SER A 27 5.04 15.61 -26.76
N LYS A 28 4.05 16.25 -27.40
CA LYS A 28 3.82 17.70 -27.31
C LYS A 28 2.34 18.03 -27.11
N GLY A 29 2.08 19.18 -26.50
CA GLY A 29 0.74 19.73 -26.35
C GLY A 29 -0.18 18.80 -25.58
N ILE A 30 -1.31 18.45 -26.16
CA ILE A 30 -2.33 17.60 -25.52
C ILE A 30 -1.80 16.19 -25.18
N GLN A 31 -0.87 15.66 -25.97
CA GLN A 31 -0.30 14.34 -25.71
C GLN A 31 0.54 14.33 -24.40
N THR A 32 1.30 15.41 -24.16
CA THR A 32 2.03 15.57 -22.90
C THR A 32 1.07 15.72 -21.72
N ALA A 33 0.04 16.56 -21.87
CA ALA A 33 -0.98 16.75 -20.84
C ALA A 33 -1.70 15.44 -20.49
N VAL A 34 -2.04 14.61 -21.48
CA VAL A 34 -2.67 13.31 -21.26
C VAL A 34 -1.76 12.38 -20.44
N LYS A 35 -0.46 12.35 -20.72
CA LYS A 35 0.51 11.57 -19.92
C LYS A 35 0.53 12.03 -18.45
N GLU A 36 0.62 13.32 -18.22
CA GLU A 36 0.58 13.87 -16.85
C GLU A 36 -0.74 13.58 -16.16
N PHE A 37 -1.87 13.65 -16.86
CA PHE A 37 -3.19 13.34 -16.30
C PHE A 37 -3.35 11.85 -15.98
N ILE A 38 -2.69 10.94 -16.71
CA ILE A 38 -2.68 9.53 -16.37
C ILE A 38 -1.96 9.30 -15.04
N ASN A 39 -0.75 9.87 -14.84
CA ASN A 39 -0.04 9.75 -13.56
C ASN A 39 -0.83 10.40 -12.43
N ARG A 40 -1.42 11.57 -12.66
CA ARG A 40 -2.31 12.21 -11.69
C ARG A 40 -3.53 11.33 -11.35
N SER A 41 -4.14 10.70 -12.35
CA SER A 41 -5.30 9.81 -12.16
C SER A 41 -4.92 8.55 -11.38
N ILE A 42 -3.75 8.00 -11.62
CA ILE A 42 -3.19 6.89 -10.86
C ILE A 42 -3.01 7.33 -9.40
N ASN A 43 -2.39 8.48 -9.16
CA ASN A 43 -2.21 9.00 -7.81
C ASN A 43 -3.55 9.26 -7.08
N ASP A 44 -4.58 9.77 -7.78
CA ASP A 44 -5.91 9.93 -7.20
C ASP A 44 -6.51 8.58 -6.74
N ILE A 45 -6.31 7.51 -7.52
CA ILE A 45 -6.77 6.16 -7.13
C ILE A 45 -6.00 5.66 -5.91
N TYR A 46 -4.68 5.82 -5.89
CA TYR A 46 -3.85 5.39 -4.76
C TYR A 46 -4.14 6.15 -3.47
N THR A 47 -4.48 7.42 -3.57
CA THR A 47 -4.81 8.26 -2.41
C THR A 47 -6.26 8.12 -1.97
N ALA A 48 -7.14 7.55 -2.80
CA ALA A 48 -8.54 7.31 -2.45
C ALA A 48 -8.70 6.34 -1.27
N GLU A 49 -7.74 5.41 -1.12
CA GLU A 49 -7.70 4.47 0.01
C GLU A 49 -6.27 4.28 0.52
N LEU A 50 -6.15 4.09 1.83
CA LEU A 50 -4.85 3.87 2.47
C LEU A 50 -4.31 2.47 2.16
N GLU A 51 -5.17 1.47 2.13
CA GLU A 51 -4.83 0.05 2.20
C GLU A 51 -5.36 -0.72 0.98
N TRP A 52 -4.96 -0.30 -0.22
CA TRP A 52 -5.26 -1.09 -1.40
C TRP A 52 -4.52 -2.43 -1.38
N PRO A 53 -5.20 -3.59 -1.48
CA PRO A 53 -4.54 -4.89 -1.42
C PRO A 53 -3.47 -5.14 -2.49
N PHE A 54 -3.57 -4.46 -3.64
CA PHE A 54 -2.56 -4.57 -4.71
C PHE A 54 -1.28 -3.76 -4.45
N LEU A 55 -1.24 -2.96 -3.38
CA LEU A 55 -0.06 -2.25 -2.89
C LEU A 55 0.58 -2.96 -1.70
N HIS A 56 -0.06 -4.01 -1.19
CA HIS A 56 0.42 -4.75 -0.04
C HIS A 56 1.61 -5.63 -0.46
N THR A 57 2.70 -5.48 0.24
CA THR A 57 3.96 -6.17 -0.05
C THR A 57 4.75 -6.38 1.24
N ASP A 58 5.81 -7.16 1.17
CA ASP A 58 6.65 -7.50 2.31
C ASP A 58 7.96 -6.69 2.33
N GLY A 59 8.46 -6.48 3.53
CA GLY A 59 9.76 -5.86 3.80
C GLY A 59 10.55 -6.66 4.82
N THR A 60 11.86 -6.61 4.71
CA THR A 60 12.76 -7.24 5.66
C THR A 60 13.83 -6.28 6.14
N ILE A 61 14.20 -6.40 7.40
CA ILE A 61 15.30 -5.67 8.02
C ILE A 61 16.22 -6.69 8.70
N THR A 62 17.49 -6.67 8.35
CA THR A 62 18.52 -7.43 9.08
C THR A 62 18.97 -6.60 10.27
N THR A 63 18.78 -7.13 11.48
CA THR A 63 19.17 -6.43 12.70
C THR A 63 20.68 -6.51 12.92
N VAL A 64 21.19 -5.52 13.63
CA VAL A 64 22.60 -5.45 14.05
C VAL A 64 22.65 -5.33 15.56
N ALA A 65 23.51 -6.11 16.21
CA ALA A 65 23.68 -6.06 17.64
C ALA A 65 23.96 -4.64 18.16
N GLY A 66 23.17 -4.19 19.13
CA GLY A 66 23.29 -2.85 19.70
C GLY A 66 22.61 -1.72 18.89
N THR A 67 21.92 -2.02 17.81
CA THR A 67 21.15 -1.03 17.04
C THR A 67 19.67 -1.19 17.36
N ALA A 68 19.05 -0.12 17.88
CA ALA A 68 17.65 -0.12 18.30
C ALA A 68 16.69 0.27 17.16
N GLU A 69 17.10 1.17 16.25
CA GLU A 69 16.24 1.79 15.24
C GLU A 69 16.74 1.52 13.83
N TYR A 70 15.82 1.21 12.93
CA TYR A 70 16.09 0.86 11.55
C TYR A 70 15.21 1.68 10.61
N SER A 71 15.79 2.14 9.50
CA SER A 71 15.02 2.84 8.47
C SER A 71 14.07 1.87 7.78
N LEU A 72 12.85 2.35 7.53
CA LEU A 72 11.89 1.66 6.69
C LEU A 72 12.35 1.64 5.23
N VAL A 73 11.77 0.71 4.47
CA VAL A 73 11.97 0.68 3.02
C VAL A 73 11.48 1.99 2.40
N SER A 74 12.22 2.49 1.43
CA SER A 74 11.80 3.70 0.71
C SER A 74 10.50 3.44 -0.05
N GLY A 75 9.56 4.39 0.04
CA GLY A 75 8.28 4.26 -0.66
C GLY A 75 7.23 3.44 0.11
N TYR A 76 7.33 3.28 1.41
CA TYR A 76 6.22 2.79 2.22
C TYR A 76 5.16 3.88 2.40
N LYS A 77 3.91 3.48 2.50
CA LYS A 77 2.75 4.34 2.76
C LYS A 77 2.20 4.09 4.17
N SER A 78 2.04 2.83 4.53
CA SER A 78 1.56 2.37 5.83
C SER A 78 2.13 0.99 6.13
N ILE A 79 2.32 0.66 7.40
CA ILE A 79 2.79 -0.64 7.86
C ILE A 79 1.61 -1.43 8.40
N ASP A 80 1.56 -2.72 8.05
CA ASP A 80 0.66 -3.66 8.69
C ASP A 80 1.29 -4.15 10.00
N VAL A 81 0.83 -3.56 11.10
CA VAL A 81 1.42 -3.78 12.42
C VAL A 81 1.16 -5.17 12.98
N ASP A 82 0.21 -5.91 12.41
CA ASP A 82 -0.18 -7.24 12.91
C ASP A 82 0.61 -8.39 12.25
N THR A 83 1.44 -8.08 11.24
CA THR A 83 2.15 -9.09 10.44
C THR A 83 3.60 -9.30 10.83
N ALA A 84 4.13 -8.50 11.76
CA ALA A 84 5.55 -8.47 12.09
C ALA A 84 6.02 -9.72 12.84
N TYR A 85 7.15 -10.28 12.38
CA TYR A 85 7.81 -11.38 13.05
C TYR A 85 9.33 -11.35 12.88
N LEU A 86 10.02 -12.06 13.74
CA LEU A 86 11.47 -12.23 13.76
C LEU A 86 11.83 -13.66 13.37
N ILE A 87 12.80 -13.79 12.48
CA ILE A 87 13.40 -15.07 12.12
C ILE A 87 14.84 -15.09 12.66
N GLU A 88 15.16 -16.11 13.43
CA GLU A 88 16.52 -16.44 13.80
C GLU A 88 17.10 -17.46 12.80
N ALA A 89 18.40 -17.42 12.54
CA ALA A 89 19.12 -18.11 11.44
C ALA A 89 18.84 -19.62 11.24
N SER A 90 18.02 -20.26 12.04
CA SER A 90 17.76 -21.69 11.92
C SER A 90 16.32 -22.15 12.14
N GLU A 91 15.32 -21.32 12.20
CA GLU A 91 13.92 -21.83 12.17
C GLU A 91 12.94 -21.25 13.21
N ASP A 92 13.42 -20.54 14.25
CA ASP A 92 12.50 -19.97 15.24
C ASP A 92 11.83 -18.68 14.73
N ILE A 93 10.58 -18.80 14.35
CA ILE A 93 9.73 -17.65 14.03
C ILE A 93 9.11 -17.13 15.32
N LYS A 94 9.38 -15.87 15.66
CA LYS A 94 8.76 -15.19 16.79
C LYS A 94 7.90 -14.04 16.30
N VAL A 95 6.61 -14.07 16.56
CA VAL A 95 5.72 -12.93 16.31
C VAL A 95 6.09 -11.80 17.25
N ILE A 96 6.25 -10.60 16.69
CA ILE A 96 6.63 -9.39 17.41
C ILE A 96 5.44 -8.42 17.40
N PRO A 97 4.74 -8.25 18.52
CA PRO A 97 3.63 -7.32 18.59
C PRO A 97 4.08 -5.85 18.56
N TYR A 98 3.25 -5.04 17.91
CA TYR A 98 3.40 -3.60 17.91
C TYR A 98 3.04 -2.99 19.25
N ILE A 99 3.84 -2.00 19.70
CA ILE A 99 3.50 -1.13 20.82
C ILE A 99 3.51 0.34 20.38
N PRO A 100 2.56 1.16 20.83
CA PRO A 100 2.59 2.59 20.58
C PRO A 100 3.87 3.24 21.13
N TYR A 101 4.42 4.23 20.43
CA TYR A 101 5.63 4.94 20.86
C TYR A 101 5.53 5.53 22.27
N THR A 102 4.35 5.98 22.65
CA THR A 102 4.07 6.46 24.02
C THR A 102 4.23 5.37 25.07
N GLN A 103 3.82 4.14 24.76
CA GLN A 103 4.00 3.00 25.65
C GLN A 103 5.48 2.63 25.75
N PHE A 104 6.19 2.59 24.62
CA PHE A 104 7.64 2.38 24.61
C PHE A 104 8.34 3.41 25.51
N THR A 105 8.02 4.70 25.34
CA THR A 105 8.65 5.78 26.10
C THR A 105 8.41 5.67 27.61
N ASN A 106 7.22 5.25 28.02
CA ASN A 106 6.84 5.20 29.43
C ASN A 106 7.35 3.95 30.15
N VAL A 107 7.53 2.83 29.44
CA VAL A 107 7.78 1.51 30.07
C VAL A 107 9.17 0.99 29.76
N PHE A 108 9.66 1.16 28.54
CA PHE A 108 10.85 0.48 28.05
C PHE A 108 12.05 1.41 27.80
N ARG A 109 11.82 2.69 27.57
CA ARG A 109 12.86 3.64 27.20
C ARG A 109 14.00 3.71 28.21
N GLU A 110 13.69 3.64 29.51
CA GLU A 110 14.70 3.74 30.54
C GLU A 110 15.69 2.56 30.50
N ARG A 111 15.23 1.37 30.15
CA ARG A 111 16.07 0.20 29.95
C ARG A 111 16.96 0.33 28.69
N ASP A 112 16.45 0.92 27.65
CA ASP A 112 17.09 0.98 26.32
C ASP A 112 17.84 2.30 26.08
N LEU A 113 17.99 3.15 27.11
CA LEU A 113 18.66 4.46 27.02
C LEU A 113 20.16 4.38 26.74
N ASP A 114 20.81 3.29 27.11
CA ASP A 114 22.25 3.12 26.91
C ASP A 114 22.56 1.95 25.98
N PRO A 115 22.71 2.21 24.67
CA PRO A 115 23.02 1.18 23.70
C PRO A 115 24.45 0.62 23.85
N THR A 116 25.27 1.24 24.68
CA THR A 116 26.65 0.76 24.95
C THR A 116 26.68 -0.37 25.98
N THR A 117 25.63 -0.47 26.81
CA THR A 117 25.53 -1.51 27.84
C THR A 117 25.02 -2.80 27.20
N THR A 118 25.86 -3.82 27.18
CA THR A 118 25.53 -5.13 26.59
C THR A 118 24.47 -5.91 27.36
N ASP A 119 24.35 -5.63 28.67
CA ASP A 119 23.47 -6.35 29.59
C ASP A 119 21.96 -6.10 29.30
N ASN A 120 21.64 -5.04 28.56
CA ASN A 120 20.27 -4.70 28.20
C ASN A 120 19.87 -5.21 26.81
N ARG A 121 20.78 -5.91 26.12
CA ARG A 121 20.51 -6.46 24.80
C ARG A 121 19.94 -7.86 24.90
N ASP A 122 18.92 -8.13 24.12
CA ASP A 122 18.29 -9.45 24.06
C ASP A 122 17.54 -9.62 22.73
N LYS A 123 16.94 -10.78 22.52
CA LYS A 123 16.03 -11.01 21.38
C LYS A 123 14.81 -10.09 21.51
N PRO A 124 14.51 -9.25 20.51
CA PRO A 124 13.38 -8.32 20.55
C PRO A 124 12.04 -8.99 20.86
N ASP A 125 11.25 -8.36 21.73
CA ASP A 125 9.91 -8.79 22.12
C ASP A 125 8.81 -7.96 21.48
N TYR A 126 9.11 -6.68 21.20
CA TYR A 126 8.16 -5.71 20.65
C TYR A 126 8.83 -4.84 19.61
N PHE A 127 8.03 -4.27 18.73
CA PHE A 127 8.46 -3.19 17.86
C PHE A 127 7.56 -1.97 18.01
N TYR A 128 8.10 -0.81 17.68
CA TYR A 128 7.40 0.47 17.68
C TYR A 128 7.80 1.30 16.47
N LEU A 129 6.98 2.28 16.13
CA LEU A 129 7.30 3.26 15.08
C LEU A 129 7.76 4.55 15.76
N THR A 130 8.89 5.08 15.32
CA THR A 130 9.40 6.37 15.80
C THR A 130 8.70 7.53 15.08
N GLN A 131 8.87 8.75 15.60
CA GLN A 131 8.36 9.96 14.95
C GLN A 131 9.08 10.28 13.62
N ASP A 132 10.28 9.72 13.43
CA ASP A 132 11.10 9.90 12.22
C ASP A 132 10.90 8.77 11.19
N ASP A 133 9.75 8.09 11.26
CA ASP A 133 9.41 6.99 10.33
C ASP A 133 10.44 5.85 10.31
N LYS A 134 10.90 5.43 11.49
CA LYS A 134 11.76 4.25 11.66
C LYS A 134 11.04 3.17 12.46
N ILE A 135 11.47 1.95 12.28
CA ILE A 135 11.11 0.83 13.15
C ILE A 135 12.11 0.77 14.30
N GLY A 136 11.62 0.84 15.53
CA GLY A 136 12.40 0.56 16.72
C GLY A 136 12.08 -0.83 17.26
N LEU A 137 13.10 -1.51 17.80
CA LEU A 137 12.99 -2.82 18.42
C LEU A 137 13.34 -2.74 19.90
N THR A 138 12.57 -3.41 20.75
CA THR A 138 12.81 -3.46 22.19
C THR A 138 12.58 -4.89 22.72
N PRO A 139 13.55 -5.47 23.49
CA PRO A 139 14.92 -5.02 23.78
C PRO A 139 15.77 -4.72 22.55
N ILE A 140 16.86 -3.97 22.73
CA ILE A 140 17.85 -3.76 21.67
C ILE A 140 18.41 -5.12 21.25
N PRO A 141 18.50 -5.45 19.95
CA PRO A 141 19.00 -6.74 19.48
C PRO A 141 20.41 -7.07 20.01
N ASP A 142 20.62 -8.28 20.53
CA ASP A 142 21.89 -8.82 20.97
C ASP A 142 22.74 -9.38 19.83
N LYS A 143 22.10 -9.77 18.72
CA LYS A 143 22.70 -10.34 17.52
C LYS A 143 21.91 -10.05 16.27
N GLU A 144 22.31 -10.67 15.18
CA GLU A 144 21.61 -10.58 13.89
C GLU A 144 20.36 -11.45 13.90
N TYR A 145 19.24 -10.83 13.51
CA TYR A 145 17.94 -11.45 13.24
C TYR A 145 17.39 -10.88 11.93
N THR A 146 16.50 -11.59 11.26
CA THR A 146 15.71 -11.04 10.17
C THR A 146 14.35 -10.63 10.71
N PHE A 147 14.09 -9.33 10.77
CA PHE A 147 12.78 -8.77 11.09
C PHE A 147 11.99 -8.65 9.79
N TYR A 148 10.85 -9.32 9.74
CA TYR A 148 9.92 -9.33 8.62
C TYR A 148 8.67 -8.53 8.99
N TYR A 149 8.14 -7.76 8.05
CA TYR A 149 6.90 -7.01 8.19
C TYR A 149 6.24 -6.82 6.83
N GLU A 150 4.95 -6.60 6.83
CA GLU A 150 4.22 -6.25 5.62
C GLU A 150 3.84 -4.77 5.64
N TYR A 151 3.70 -4.18 4.47
CA TYR A 151 3.39 -2.77 4.33
C TYR A 151 2.66 -2.49 3.02
N TRP A 152 1.96 -1.36 2.96
CA TRP A 152 1.44 -0.82 1.72
C TRP A 152 2.45 0.14 1.12
N ALA A 153 2.83 -0.13 -0.14
CA ALA A 153 3.80 0.68 -0.86
C ALA A 153 3.17 1.94 -1.44
N THR A 154 3.99 2.98 -1.62
CA THR A 154 3.62 4.11 -2.47
C THR A 154 3.83 3.75 -3.93
N HIS A 155 3.10 4.41 -4.79
CA HIS A 155 3.21 4.27 -6.23
C HIS A 155 4.40 5.09 -6.78
N THR A 156 4.93 4.64 -7.89
CA THR A 156 5.93 5.38 -8.69
C THR A 156 5.28 5.82 -10.00
N ASP A 157 5.46 7.08 -10.38
CA ASP A 157 4.94 7.62 -11.63
C ASP A 157 5.46 6.83 -12.84
N LEU A 158 4.58 6.57 -13.79
CA LEU A 158 4.94 5.94 -15.06
C LEU A 158 5.79 6.92 -15.87
N SER A 159 6.91 6.44 -16.44
CA SER A 159 7.85 7.25 -17.21
C SER A 159 8.08 6.71 -18.61
N ALA A 160 8.38 5.42 -18.73
CA ALA A 160 8.60 4.76 -20.01
C ALA A 160 7.28 4.29 -20.64
N SER A 161 7.24 4.21 -21.96
CA SER A 161 6.06 3.75 -22.71
C SER A 161 5.57 2.36 -22.33
N THR A 162 6.46 1.53 -21.81
CA THR A 162 6.22 0.13 -21.41
C THR A 162 5.85 -0.03 -19.95
N ASP A 163 5.94 1.04 -19.14
CA ASP A 163 5.59 0.98 -17.73
C ASP A 163 4.10 0.67 -17.55
N SER A 164 3.78 -0.11 -16.53
CA SER A 164 2.42 -0.51 -16.24
C SER A 164 2.07 -0.14 -14.79
N PRO A 165 0.86 0.37 -14.53
CA PRO A 165 0.42 0.64 -13.16
C PRO A 165 0.18 -0.66 -12.40
N ASP A 166 0.40 -0.65 -11.09
CA ASP A 166 0.12 -1.78 -10.20
C ASP A 166 -1.38 -2.08 -10.07
N ILE A 167 -2.23 -1.16 -10.51
CA ILE A 167 -3.68 -1.32 -10.53
C ILE A 167 -4.07 -2.53 -11.39
N PRO A 168 -4.81 -3.51 -10.84
CA PRO A 168 -5.20 -4.71 -11.59
C PRO A 168 -5.92 -4.38 -12.91
N ALA A 169 -5.62 -5.14 -13.95
CA ALA A 169 -6.06 -4.86 -15.32
C ALA A 169 -7.57 -4.58 -15.45
N ARG A 170 -8.40 -5.25 -14.64
CA ARG A 170 -9.87 -5.08 -14.62
C ARG A 170 -10.34 -3.69 -14.14
N TYR A 171 -9.46 -2.93 -13.45
CA TYR A 171 -9.79 -1.60 -12.94
C TYR A 171 -9.06 -0.47 -13.66
N GLN A 172 -8.21 -0.77 -14.63
CA GLN A 172 -7.42 0.25 -15.33
C GLN A 172 -8.28 1.23 -16.15
N ASP A 173 -9.53 0.87 -16.45
CA ASP A 173 -10.48 1.81 -17.06
C ASP A 173 -10.79 3.00 -16.14
N THR A 174 -10.64 2.85 -14.84
CA THR A 174 -10.80 3.95 -13.86
C THR A 174 -9.77 5.06 -14.09
N ILE A 175 -8.54 4.68 -14.47
CA ILE A 175 -7.48 5.64 -14.84
C ILE A 175 -7.90 6.46 -16.06
N ILE A 176 -8.45 5.79 -17.08
CA ILE A 176 -8.87 6.43 -18.33
C ILE A 176 -9.98 7.43 -18.05
N ILE A 177 -11.02 7.03 -17.32
CA ILE A 177 -12.16 7.89 -16.96
C ILE A 177 -11.69 9.12 -16.20
N ARG A 178 -10.79 8.93 -15.23
CA ARG A 178 -10.24 10.04 -14.44
C ARG A 178 -9.36 10.95 -15.27
N SER A 179 -8.60 10.41 -16.22
CA SER A 179 -7.80 11.20 -17.16
C SER A 179 -8.67 12.02 -18.11
N GLU A 180 -9.76 11.45 -18.62
CA GLU A 180 -10.75 12.16 -19.42
C GLU A 180 -11.41 13.30 -18.65
N TYR A 181 -11.64 13.14 -17.34
CA TYR A 181 -12.10 14.22 -16.48
C TYR A 181 -11.12 15.40 -16.52
N TYR A 182 -9.82 15.17 -16.32
CA TYR A 182 -8.81 16.23 -16.34
C TYR A 182 -8.68 16.92 -17.70
N VAL A 183 -8.79 16.15 -18.79
CA VAL A 183 -8.75 16.75 -20.13
C VAL A 183 -9.99 17.62 -20.38
N ASN A 184 -11.19 17.18 -19.95
CA ASN A 184 -12.40 17.99 -20.07
C ASN A 184 -12.31 19.26 -19.23
N GLN A 185 -11.70 19.21 -18.05
CA GLN A 185 -11.39 20.41 -17.28
C GLN A 185 -10.44 21.35 -18.02
N LEU A 186 -9.36 20.83 -18.60
CA LEU A 186 -8.40 21.61 -19.38
C LEU A 186 -9.09 22.31 -20.57
N ARG A 187 -10.08 21.64 -21.19
CA ARG A 187 -10.86 22.18 -22.31
C ARG A 187 -12.06 23.05 -21.86
N SER A 188 -12.20 23.32 -20.57
CA SER A 188 -13.32 24.07 -20.01
C SER A 188 -14.70 23.46 -20.29
N ASN A 189 -14.76 22.16 -20.56
CA ASN A 189 -16.00 21.41 -20.74
C ASN A 189 -16.48 20.85 -19.38
N ILE A 190 -17.11 21.73 -18.58
CA ILE A 190 -17.46 21.44 -17.17
C ILE A 190 -18.53 20.35 -17.08
N ASP A 191 -19.49 20.32 -18.00
CA ASP A 191 -20.56 19.32 -17.98
C ASP A 191 -20.00 17.90 -18.21
N ALA A 192 -19.17 17.73 -19.26
CA ALA A 192 -18.52 16.45 -19.51
C ALA A 192 -17.58 16.05 -18.38
N ALA A 193 -16.84 16.99 -17.79
CA ALA A 193 -16.00 16.72 -16.63
C ALA A 193 -16.84 16.23 -15.45
N SER A 194 -17.96 16.88 -15.12
CA SER A 194 -18.85 16.45 -14.04
C SER A 194 -19.41 15.04 -14.24
N MET A 195 -19.76 14.68 -15.49
CA MET A 195 -20.20 13.31 -15.81
C MET A 195 -19.09 12.28 -15.57
N LYS A 196 -17.86 12.59 -15.99
CA LYS A 196 -16.69 11.71 -15.80
C LYS A 196 -16.29 11.58 -14.34
N ASP A 197 -16.44 12.63 -13.55
CA ASP A 197 -16.20 12.55 -12.09
C ASP A 197 -17.19 11.61 -11.39
N LYS A 198 -18.48 11.69 -11.74
CA LYS A 198 -19.49 10.76 -11.20
C LYS A 198 -19.21 9.31 -11.59
N GLU A 199 -18.79 9.08 -12.84
CA GLU A 199 -18.41 7.76 -13.32
C GLU A 199 -17.18 7.22 -12.57
N TYR A 200 -16.19 8.07 -12.34
CA TYR A 200 -14.99 7.75 -11.53
C TYR A 200 -15.37 7.36 -10.10
N GLN A 201 -16.20 8.15 -9.41
CA GLN A 201 -16.64 7.84 -8.04
C GLN A 201 -17.34 6.47 -7.96
N ASN A 202 -18.22 6.18 -8.90
CA ASN A 202 -18.88 4.88 -8.98
C ASN A 202 -17.88 3.71 -9.19
N LYS A 203 -16.82 3.94 -9.98
CA LYS A 203 -15.78 2.92 -10.22
C LYS A 203 -14.93 2.70 -8.96
N ILE A 204 -14.53 3.77 -8.26
CA ILE A 204 -13.80 3.67 -7.00
C ILE A 204 -14.62 2.93 -5.93
N GLU A 205 -15.91 3.24 -5.81
CA GLU A 205 -16.79 2.54 -4.87
C GLU A 205 -16.86 1.04 -5.18
N ARG A 206 -16.98 0.65 -6.44
CA ARG A 206 -16.93 -0.76 -6.85
C ARG A 206 -15.58 -1.41 -6.52
N MET A 207 -14.47 -0.70 -6.74
CA MET A 207 -13.15 -1.19 -6.36
C MET A 207 -13.05 -1.44 -4.87
N ARG A 208 -13.61 -0.55 -4.04
CA ARG A 208 -13.68 -0.72 -2.58
C ARG A 208 -14.45 -1.97 -2.18
N ILE A 209 -15.62 -2.16 -2.76
CA ILE A 209 -16.46 -3.33 -2.48
C ILE A 209 -15.75 -4.62 -2.89
N ASP A 210 -15.10 -4.62 -4.05
CA ASP A 210 -14.49 -5.82 -4.59
C ASP A 210 -13.15 -6.19 -3.92
N LEU A 211 -12.39 -5.19 -3.46
CA LEU A 211 -11.02 -5.40 -2.99
C LEU A 211 -10.90 -5.31 -1.46
N ILE A 212 -11.59 -4.37 -0.82
CA ILE A 212 -11.45 -4.09 0.61
C ILE A 212 -12.64 -4.66 1.37
N ASN A 213 -13.83 -4.25 1.00
CA ASN A 213 -15.07 -4.67 1.66
C ASN A 213 -15.59 -5.99 1.07
N LYS A 214 -14.70 -6.91 0.73
CA LYS A 214 -15.20 -8.25 0.39
C LYS A 214 -16.11 -8.67 1.52
N PRO A 215 -17.46 -8.66 1.34
CA PRO A 215 -18.27 -9.37 2.27
C PRO A 215 -17.73 -10.80 2.24
N ASP A 216 -17.41 -11.36 3.39
CA ASP A 216 -17.28 -12.79 3.53
C ASP A 216 -18.55 -13.38 2.96
N TYR A 217 -18.54 -13.66 1.66
CA TYR A 217 -19.67 -14.25 0.95
C TYR A 217 -19.72 -15.70 1.38
N MET A 218 -20.07 -15.88 2.62
CA MET A 218 -20.48 -17.18 3.10
C MET A 218 -21.78 -17.50 2.39
N ARG A 219 -21.72 -18.48 1.50
CA ARG A 219 -22.91 -19.06 0.91
C ARG A 219 -23.91 -19.31 2.05
N SER A 220 -25.17 -19.04 1.83
CA SER A 220 -26.24 -19.18 2.84
C SER A 220 -26.22 -20.54 3.57
N THR A 221 -25.75 -21.60 2.92
CA THR A 221 -25.48 -22.92 3.50
C THR A 221 -24.34 -22.92 4.52
N ALA A 222 -23.32 -22.09 4.38
CA ALA A 222 -22.22 -21.96 5.34
C ALA A 222 -22.65 -21.17 6.58
N ILE A 223 -23.50 -20.15 6.41
CA ILE A 223 -24.08 -19.40 7.53
C ILE A 223 -24.95 -20.30 8.41
N ALA A 224 -25.73 -21.21 7.82
CA ALA A 224 -26.54 -22.17 8.55
C ALA A 224 -25.70 -23.20 9.35
N SER A 225 -24.52 -23.57 8.82
CA SER A 225 -23.61 -24.49 9.53
C SER A 225 -22.86 -23.80 10.69
N ASN A 226 -22.49 -22.53 10.52
CA ASN A 226 -21.80 -21.77 11.56
C ASN A 226 -22.69 -21.43 12.75
N LYS A 227 -24.00 -21.25 12.56
CA LYS A 227 -24.93 -21.12 13.69
C LYS A 227 -24.95 -22.33 14.59
N ARG A 228 -24.64 -23.52 14.08
CA ARG A 228 -24.54 -24.75 14.91
C ARG A 228 -23.25 -24.84 15.72
N PHE A 229 -22.19 -24.16 15.28
CA PHE A 229 -20.92 -24.12 16.03
C PHE A 229 -20.90 -23.07 17.13
N SER A 230 -21.61 -21.94 16.96
CA SER A 230 -21.63 -20.87 17.95
C SER A 230 -22.47 -21.21 19.22
N THR A 231 -23.28 -22.27 19.19
CA THR A 231 -24.10 -22.67 20.34
C THR A 231 -23.47 -23.74 21.22
N ARG A 232 -22.25 -24.18 20.91
CA ARG A 232 -21.47 -25.09 21.74
C ARG A 232 -20.23 -24.40 22.34
N HIS A 233 -20.43 -23.40 23.17
CA HIS A 233 -19.45 -23.13 24.20
C HIS A 233 -19.64 -24.19 25.29
N PRO A 234 -18.63 -25.03 25.57
CA PRO A 234 -18.66 -25.80 26.78
C PRO A 234 -18.64 -24.85 27.96
N LYS A 235 -19.67 -24.89 28.77
CA LYS A 235 -19.65 -24.30 30.11
C LYS A 235 -18.57 -25.03 30.89
N TYR A 236 -17.44 -24.39 31.09
CA TYR A 236 -16.49 -24.81 32.10
C TYR A 236 -17.05 -24.40 33.46
N PHE A 237 -17.35 -25.43 34.26
CA PHE A 237 -17.50 -25.31 35.69
C PHE A 237 -16.13 -25.24 36.34
#